data_701099b3f53a49864c9df81d62d98829
#
_entry.id   701099b3f53a49864c9df81d62d98829
#
_cell.length_a   1.000
_cell.length_b   1.000
_cell.length_c   1.000
_cell.angle_alpha   90.00
_cell.angle_beta   90.00
_cell.angle_gamma   90.00
#
_symmetry.space_group_name_H-M   'P 1'
#
loop_
_entity.id
_entity.type
_entity.pdbx_description
1 polymer ?
#
loop_
_entity_poly.entity_id
_entity_poly.type
_entity_poly.pdbx_seq_one_letter_code
_entity_poly.pdbx_strand_id
1 'polypeptide(L)'
;IQAEQTFTMNGGDLNITTYQGSDFSGNASGGWGGGMGGDGNSGKTDISAKGIKAAGLYDEAGTTWQSGGNLIVNGGTITIDSSDDSLHCGGDMQLLGGSMTLATADDGVHSDHALIIGSTGGDDDTPYVNITKSYEGIEGVDITQNSGTVMVTSSDDGYNAAGGSDSSGNNNNGGWGQGGWGGHGGGNSSNGSQTMTFNGGYTYVNAAGDGLDSNGNISFNGGYVFVSQTGGGNGPLDCGDSNNSITYSGGTV
;
A
#
# COMPACT_ATOMS: atom_id res chain seq x y z
N ILE A 1 16.94 -1.34 -3.11
CA ILE A 1 17.24 -0.50 -4.30
C ILE A 1 16.61 0.86 -4.08
N GLN A 2 17.33 1.95 -4.38
CA GLN A 2 16.77 3.29 -4.28
C GLN A 2 17.02 4.06 -5.58
N ALA A 3 15.97 4.73 -6.08
CA ALA A 3 16.00 5.69 -7.17
C ALA A 3 15.42 7.03 -6.68
N GLU A 4 15.93 8.16 -7.19
CA GLU A 4 15.38 9.49 -6.86
C GLU A 4 14.24 9.86 -7.78
N GLN A 5 14.33 9.55 -9.07
CA GLN A 5 13.35 9.98 -10.06
C GLN A 5 12.40 8.87 -10.50
N THR A 6 12.95 7.81 -11.06
CA THR A 6 12.14 6.71 -11.58
C THR A 6 12.90 5.39 -11.47
N PHE A 7 12.23 4.39 -10.98
CA PHE A 7 12.65 3.00 -11.13
C PHE A 7 11.80 2.36 -12.24
N THR A 8 12.45 1.72 -13.21
CA THR A 8 11.75 0.98 -14.26
C THR A 8 12.37 -0.40 -14.44
N MET A 9 11.54 -1.44 -14.38
CA MET A 9 11.92 -2.81 -14.68
C MET A 9 11.19 -3.32 -15.93
N ASN A 10 11.94 -3.70 -16.95
CA ASN A 10 11.38 -4.21 -18.20
C ASN A 10 11.51 -5.74 -18.33
N GLY A 11 12.25 -6.39 -17.42
CA GLY A 11 12.50 -7.83 -17.44
C GLY A 11 13.68 -8.19 -16.55
N GLY A 12 14.05 -9.47 -16.55
CA GLY A 12 15.10 -10.02 -15.69
C GLY A 12 14.56 -10.44 -14.32
N ASP A 13 15.46 -10.82 -13.42
CA ASP A 13 15.12 -11.36 -12.10
C ASP A 13 15.76 -10.52 -11.00
N LEU A 14 14.97 -10.06 -10.05
CA LEU A 14 15.40 -9.37 -8.84
C LEU A 14 15.04 -10.21 -7.62
N ASN A 15 16.02 -10.45 -6.75
CA ASN A 15 15.83 -11.10 -5.46
C ASN A 15 16.46 -10.20 -4.39
N ILE A 16 15.64 -9.69 -3.49
CA ILE A 16 16.02 -8.67 -2.52
C ILE A 16 15.61 -9.12 -1.13
N THR A 17 16.56 -9.07 -0.18
CA THR A 17 16.26 -9.18 1.24
C THR A 17 16.83 -7.94 1.92
N THR A 18 16.04 -7.27 2.74
CA THR A 18 16.50 -6.10 3.49
C THR A 18 16.46 -6.38 4.98
N TYR A 19 17.52 -5.99 5.66
CA TYR A 19 17.72 -6.09 7.12
C TYR A 19 17.40 -7.51 7.67
N GLN A 20 16.26 -7.70 8.31
CA GLN A 20 15.80 -8.97 8.89
C GLN A 20 14.63 -9.59 8.12
N GLY A 21 14.28 -9.02 6.96
CA GLY A 21 13.13 -9.47 6.18
C GLY A 21 11.80 -9.21 6.89
N SER A 22 10.77 -9.85 6.42
CA SER A 22 9.40 -9.76 6.89
C SER A 22 9.17 -10.33 8.30
N ASP A 23 10.15 -11.01 8.87
CA ASP A 23 10.10 -11.49 10.26
C ASP A 23 10.56 -10.43 11.27
N PHE A 24 10.94 -9.24 10.79
CA PHE A 24 11.27 -8.13 11.65
C PHE A 24 10.06 -7.74 12.52
N SER A 25 10.21 -7.90 13.81
CA SER A 25 9.18 -7.55 14.81
C SER A 25 9.70 -6.51 15.82
N GLY A 26 10.80 -5.85 15.45
CA GLY A 26 11.50 -4.98 16.37
C GLY A 26 10.87 -3.60 16.46
N ASN A 27 10.50 -3.19 17.67
CA ASN A 27 10.59 -1.78 17.98
C ASN A 27 12.01 -1.34 17.64
N ALA A 28 12.19 -0.35 16.78
CA ALA A 28 13.44 0.40 16.71
C ALA A 28 13.70 0.95 18.11
N SER A 29 14.47 0.23 18.90
CA SER A 29 14.70 0.52 20.31
C SER A 29 15.56 1.75 20.44
N GLY A 30 14.97 2.84 20.85
CA GLY A 30 15.68 4.09 21.10
C GLY A 30 14.84 5.10 21.85
N GLY A 31 14.14 4.72 22.90
CA GLY A 31 13.40 5.70 23.68
C GLY A 31 12.85 5.13 24.98
N TRP A 32 13.54 5.41 26.10
CA TRP A 32 12.96 5.30 27.42
C TRP A 32 11.76 6.24 27.53
N GLY A 33 10.56 5.71 27.60
CA GLY A 33 9.37 6.49 27.83
C GLY A 33 8.16 5.58 28.05
N GLY A 34 8.01 5.05 29.27
CA GLY A 34 6.75 4.45 29.67
C GLY A 34 5.69 5.55 29.72
N GLY A 35 4.72 5.51 28.84
CA GLY A 35 3.52 6.32 28.85
C GLY A 35 2.33 5.44 28.50
N MET A 36 1.39 5.27 29.43
CA MET A 36 0.10 4.65 29.18
C MET A 36 -0.69 5.49 28.20
N GLY A 37 -0.92 4.99 27.01
CA GLY A 37 -1.80 5.55 26.00
C GLY A 37 -1.75 4.60 24.81
N GLY A 38 -2.74 3.73 24.70
CA GLY A 38 -2.84 2.82 23.59
C GLY A 38 -3.31 3.58 22.36
N ASP A 39 -2.45 3.83 21.47
CA ASP A 39 -2.71 4.23 20.10
C ASP A 39 -2.36 3.03 19.21
N GLY A 40 -3.32 2.61 18.42
CA GLY A 40 -3.35 1.37 17.69
C GLY A 40 -2.35 1.24 16.53
N ASN A 41 -1.15 1.81 16.65
CA ASN A 41 -0.08 1.68 15.65
C ASN A 41 0.98 0.66 16.11
N SER A 42 0.56 -0.49 16.60
CA SER A 42 1.46 -1.48 17.22
C SER A 42 2.04 -2.51 16.23
N GLY A 43 1.89 -2.33 14.95
CA GLY A 43 2.30 -3.30 13.93
C GLY A 43 3.21 -2.74 12.84
N LYS A 44 3.15 -1.45 12.53
CA LYS A 44 3.93 -0.82 11.46
C LYS A 44 5.40 -0.62 11.86
N THR A 45 6.33 -0.91 10.96
CA THR A 45 7.76 -0.78 11.22
C THR A 45 8.34 0.43 10.52
N ASP A 46 9.14 1.20 11.22
CA ASP A 46 9.61 2.51 10.78
C ASP A 46 11.16 2.54 10.71
N ILE A 47 11.74 1.65 9.93
CA ILE A 47 13.21 1.46 9.90
C ILE A 47 13.89 1.85 8.60
N SER A 48 13.17 2.32 7.60
CA SER A 48 13.70 2.69 6.29
C SER A 48 14.54 1.59 5.61
N ALA A 49 14.02 0.36 5.61
CA ALA A 49 14.64 -0.81 5.00
C ALA A 49 13.77 -1.40 3.87
N LYS A 50 13.31 -0.52 2.99
CA LYS A 50 12.44 -0.85 1.85
C LYS A 50 13.16 -1.71 0.81
N GLY A 51 12.42 -2.59 0.14
CA GLY A 51 12.97 -3.41 -0.94
C GLY A 51 13.36 -2.58 -2.17
N ILE A 52 12.39 -1.93 -2.80
CA ILE A 52 12.60 -0.97 -3.89
C ILE A 52 11.90 0.33 -3.52
N LYS A 53 12.66 1.43 -3.54
CA LYS A 53 12.17 2.78 -3.26
C LYS A 53 12.43 3.71 -4.43
N ALA A 54 11.40 4.40 -4.93
CA ALA A 54 11.53 5.56 -5.80
C ALA A 54 11.10 6.81 -5.02
N ALA A 55 12.05 7.63 -4.56
CA ALA A 55 11.80 8.63 -3.53
C ALA A 55 11.07 9.90 -4.03
N GLY A 56 11.38 10.34 -5.26
CA GLY A 56 10.94 11.64 -5.78
C GLY A 56 11.77 12.82 -5.27
N LEU A 57 11.49 13.98 -5.82
CA LEU A 57 12.10 15.25 -5.41
C LEU A 57 11.14 16.01 -4.50
N TYR A 58 11.68 16.46 -3.39
CA TYR A 58 10.98 17.33 -2.44
C TYR A 58 11.56 18.75 -2.49
N ASP A 59 10.84 19.71 -1.92
CA ASP A 59 11.32 21.07 -1.74
C ASP A 59 12.56 21.12 -0.83
N GLU A 60 13.21 22.28 -0.72
CA GLU A 60 14.41 22.45 0.12
C GLU A 60 14.15 22.16 1.60
N ALA A 61 12.92 22.25 2.06
CA ALA A 61 12.53 21.90 3.41
C ALA A 61 12.28 20.38 3.58
N GLY A 62 12.25 19.62 2.48
CA GLY A 62 11.92 18.18 2.48
C GLY A 62 10.47 17.87 2.85
N THR A 63 9.58 18.85 2.67
CA THR A 63 8.20 18.76 3.15
C THR A 63 7.16 18.64 2.05
N THR A 64 7.49 19.12 0.84
CA THR A 64 6.52 19.15 -0.27
C THR A 64 7.08 18.42 -1.48
N TRP A 65 6.41 17.34 -1.88
CA TRP A 65 6.74 16.61 -3.10
C TRP A 65 6.60 17.52 -4.34
N GLN A 66 7.58 17.48 -5.21
CA GLN A 66 7.65 18.32 -6.40
C GLN A 66 7.47 17.51 -7.69
N SER A 67 8.15 16.39 -7.81
CA SER A 67 8.09 15.53 -9.00
C SER A 67 8.88 14.24 -8.85
N GLY A 68 8.67 13.31 -9.77
CA GLY A 68 9.42 12.04 -9.84
C GLY A 68 8.98 11.04 -8.79
N GLY A 69 9.86 10.15 -8.40
CA GLY A 69 9.55 9.07 -7.48
C GLY A 69 8.65 8.01 -8.07
N ASN A 70 8.64 7.81 -9.39
CA ASN A 70 7.77 6.86 -10.04
C ASN A 70 8.38 5.45 -10.05
N LEU A 71 7.53 4.43 -9.91
CA LEU A 71 7.92 3.03 -9.98
C LEU A 71 7.11 2.32 -11.07
N ILE A 72 7.81 1.72 -12.05
CA ILE A 72 7.18 1.09 -13.21
C ILE A 72 7.73 -0.33 -13.37
N VAL A 73 6.87 -1.34 -13.34
CA VAL A 73 7.21 -2.72 -13.64
C VAL A 73 6.46 -3.16 -14.90
N ASN A 74 7.21 -3.32 -16.00
CA ASN A 74 6.68 -3.79 -17.28
C ASN A 74 6.84 -5.30 -17.47
N GLY A 75 7.67 -5.95 -16.65
CA GLY A 75 7.92 -7.39 -16.76
C GLY A 75 9.10 -7.84 -15.90
N GLY A 76 9.36 -9.14 -15.92
CA GLY A 76 10.41 -9.78 -15.13
C GLY A 76 9.87 -10.47 -13.87
N THR A 77 10.79 -10.93 -13.03
CA THR A 77 10.47 -11.59 -11.75
C THR A 77 11.05 -10.78 -10.60
N ILE A 78 10.24 -10.44 -9.63
CA ILE A 78 10.64 -9.74 -8.41
C ILE A 78 10.31 -10.62 -7.21
N THR A 79 11.29 -10.90 -6.38
CA THR A 79 11.10 -11.55 -5.08
C THR A 79 11.70 -10.64 -4.01
N ILE A 80 10.89 -10.21 -3.07
CA ILE A 80 11.31 -9.32 -1.99
C ILE A 80 10.91 -9.91 -0.64
N ASP A 81 11.86 -9.87 0.30
CA ASP A 81 11.64 -10.12 1.72
C ASP A 81 12.24 -8.93 2.49
N SER A 82 11.36 -8.02 2.93
CA SER A 82 11.77 -6.71 3.48
C SER A 82 11.27 -6.48 4.89
N SER A 83 12.03 -5.66 5.64
CA SER A 83 11.64 -5.25 7.00
C SER A 83 10.85 -3.93 7.05
N ASP A 84 10.60 -3.35 5.91
CA ASP A 84 9.83 -2.15 5.63
C ASP A 84 9.21 -2.39 4.25
N ASP A 85 8.49 -1.49 3.61
CA ASP A 85 7.76 -1.74 2.37
C ASP A 85 8.53 -2.56 1.33
N SER A 86 7.86 -3.47 0.67
CA SER A 86 8.51 -4.19 -0.43
C SER A 86 8.71 -3.30 -1.66
N LEU A 87 7.64 -2.64 -2.12
CA LEU A 87 7.68 -1.65 -3.19
C LEU A 87 7.13 -0.33 -2.67
N HIS A 88 7.92 0.74 -2.76
CA HIS A 88 7.51 2.07 -2.32
C HIS A 88 7.82 3.14 -3.37
N CYS A 89 6.91 4.08 -3.57
CA CYS A 89 7.18 5.26 -4.38
C CYS A 89 6.50 6.51 -3.86
N GLY A 90 7.22 7.64 -3.91
CA GLY A 90 6.69 8.97 -3.56
C GLY A 90 5.89 9.64 -4.68
N GLY A 91 5.80 9.01 -5.84
CA GLY A 91 5.00 9.43 -7.00
C GLY A 91 4.02 8.34 -7.41
N ASP A 92 3.82 8.16 -8.70
CA ASP A 92 2.90 7.16 -9.25
C ASP A 92 3.56 5.80 -9.40
N MET A 93 2.79 4.74 -9.11
CA MET A 93 3.21 3.36 -9.33
C MET A 93 2.40 2.70 -10.45
N GLN A 94 3.10 1.96 -11.31
CA GLN A 94 2.50 1.18 -12.39
C GLN A 94 3.08 -0.25 -12.39
N LEU A 95 2.25 -1.21 -12.07
CA LEU A 95 2.57 -2.63 -12.14
C LEU A 95 1.86 -3.21 -13.37
N LEU A 96 2.52 -3.15 -14.53
CA LEU A 96 1.91 -3.45 -15.83
C LEU A 96 2.19 -4.87 -16.31
N GLY A 97 3.18 -5.55 -15.75
CA GLY A 97 3.57 -6.90 -16.14
C GLY A 97 4.51 -7.57 -15.16
N GLY A 98 4.90 -8.79 -15.46
CA GLY A 98 5.82 -9.57 -14.63
C GLY A 98 5.16 -10.32 -13.49
N SER A 99 6.00 -10.93 -12.66
CA SER A 99 5.59 -11.73 -11.50
C SER A 99 6.31 -11.22 -10.25
N MET A 100 5.55 -10.87 -9.24
CA MET A 100 6.07 -10.31 -7.98
C MET A 100 5.64 -11.20 -6.82
N THR A 101 6.60 -11.62 -5.99
CA THR A 101 6.35 -12.32 -4.71
C THR A 101 6.96 -11.47 -3.61
N LEU A 102 6.11 -10.94 -2.75
CA LEU A 102 6.46 -9.94 -1.76
C LEU A 102 6.14 -10.45 -0.36
N ALA A 103 7.09 -10.28 0.55
CA ALA A 103 6.90 -10.47 1.98
C ALA A 103 7.52 -9.28 2.70
N THR A 104 6.83 -8.73 3.67
CA THR A 104 7.30 -7.53 4.38
C THR A 104 6.77 -7.48 5.81
N ALA A 105 7.45 -6.71 6.65
CA ALA A 105 6.96 -6.36 7.98
C ALA A 105 6.14 -5.06 8.00
N ASP A 106 6.05 -4.36 6.85
CA ASP A 106 5.23 -3.17 6.63
C ASP A 106 4.33 -3.38 5.39
N ASP A 107 4.27 -2.45 4.44
CA ASP A 107 3.34 -2.53 3.32
C ASP A 107 3.92 -3.31 2.13
N GLY A 108 3.07 -4.18 1.55
CA GLY A 108 3.48 -4.94 0.37
C GLY A 108 3.79 -4.04 -0.82
N VAL A 109 2.89 -3.12 -1.12
CA VAL A 109 2.99 -2.12 -2.19
C VAL A 109 2.46 -0.79 -1.67
N HIS A 110 3.28 0.25 -1.69
CA HIS A 110 2.91 1.59 -1.22
C HIS A 110 3.21 2.66 -2.28
N SER A 111 2.21 3.46 -2.60
CA SER A 111 2.34 4.63 -3.49
C SER A 111 1.76 5.88 -2.82
N ASP A 112 2.57 6.93 -2.65
CA ASP A 112 2.09 8.21 -2.08
C ASP A 112 1.05 8.91 -3.00
N HIS A 113 0.86 8.40 -4.23
CA HIS A 113 -0.06 8.93 -5.23
C HIS A 113 -0.90 7.83 -5.88
N ALA A 114 -0.97 7.78 -7.20
CA ALA A 114 -1.78 6.81 -7.90
C ALA A 114 -1.04 5.46 -8.08
N LEU A 115 -1.79 4.37 -7.87
CA LEU A 115 -1.35 3.03 -8.17
C LEU A 115 -2.20 2.41 -9.26
N ILE A 116 -1.57 1.95 -10.34
CA ILE A 116 -2.21 1.24 -11.44
C ILE A 116 -1.66 -0.18 -11.51
N ILE A 117 -2.57 -1.17 -11.48
CA ILE A 117 -2.26 -2.59 -11.64
C ILE A 117 -2.89 -3.08 -12.94
N GLY A 118 -2.06 -3.61 -13.82
CA GLY A 118 -2.48 -4.08 -15.13
C GLY A 118 -2.85 -2.98 -16.12
N SER A 119 -3.07 -3.38 -17.35
CA SER A 119 -3.44 -2.48 -18.45
C SER A 119 -4.92 -2.63 -18.78
N THR A 120 -5.56 -1.58 -19.25
CA THR A 120 -6.94 -1.65 -19.74
C THR A 120 -7.04 -2.65 -20.90
N GLY A 121 -7.89 -3.68 -20.74
CA GLY A 121 -8.01 -4.78 -21.69
C GLY A 121 -6.81 -5.73 -21.71
N GLY A 122 -5.96 -5.69 -20.71
CA GLY A 122 -4.87 -6.64 -20.50
C GLY A 122 -5.35 -8.01 -20.05
N ASP A 123 -4.42 -8.96 -20.03
CA ASP A 123 -4.69 -10.33 -19.60
C ASP A 123 -4.86 -10.39 -18.08
N ASP A 124 -5.82 -11.19 -17.60
CA ASP A 124 -6.10 -11.34 -16.18
C ASP A 124 -4.97 -12.05 -15.39
N ASP A 125 -4.06 -12.72 -16.07
CA ASP A 125 -2.89 -13.36 -15.46
C ASP A 125 -1.68 -12.43 -15.32
N THR A 126 -1.73 -11.21 -15.88
CA THR A 126 -0.59 -10.30 -15.94
C THR A 126 -1.00 -8.86 -15.63
N PRO A 127 -0.31 -8.20 -14.65
CA PRO A 127 0.75 -8.70 -13.78
C PRO A 127 0.27 -9.75 -12.77
N TYR A 128 1.19 -10.56 -12.25
CA TYR A 128 0.95 -11.42 -11.10
C TYR A 128 1.61 -10.81 -9.87
N VAL A 129 0.83 -10.44 -8.88
CA VAL A 129 1.30 -9.85 -7.62
C VAL A 129 0.84 -10.73 -6.45
N ASN A 130 1.80 -11.31 -5.73
CA ASN A 130 1.53 -12.16 -4.58
C ASN A 130 2.21 -11.59 -3.33
N ILE A 131 1.44 -10.94 -2.48
CA ILE A 131 1.86 -10.43 -1.17
C ILE A 131 1.56 -11.52 -0.16
N THR A 132 2.60 -12.24 0.24
CA THR A 132 2.48 -13.43 1.10
C THR A 132 2.42 -13.09 2.58
N LYS A 133 2.91 -11.91 2.95
CA LYS A 133 2.90 -11.37 4.29
C LYS A 133 3.11 -9.87 4.23
N SER A 134 2.29 -9.09 4.95
CA SER A 134 2.45 -7.64 5.11
C SER A 134 1.72 -7.15 6.36
N TYR A 135 1.95 -5.91 6.74
CA TYR A 135 1.08 -5.16 7.64
C TYR A 135 -0.15 -4.75 6.82
N GLU A 136 -0.06 -3.78 5.93
CA GLU A 136 -1.05 -3.53 4.88
C GLU A 136 -0.61 -4.19 3.55
N GLY A 137 -1.59 -4.61 2.76
CA GLY A 137 -1.28 -5.27 1.50
C GLY A 137 -0.86 -4.28 0.43
N ILE A 138 -1.78 -3.42 0.05
CA ILE A 138 -1.64 -2.43 -1.01
C ILE A 138 -2.16 -1.09 -0.50
N GLU A 139 -1.31 -0.08 -0.46
CA GLU A 139 -1.66 1.28 -0.06
C GLU A 139 -1.46 2.28 -1.21
N GLY A 140 -2.35 3.27 -1.31
CA GLY A 140 -2.25 4.36 -2.27
C GLY A 140 -3.34 5.40 -2.10
N VAL A 141 -3.22 6.55 -2.79
CA VAL A 141 -4.29 7.56 -2.81
C VAL A 141 -5.42 7.13 -3.75
N ASP A 142 -5.06 6.81 -4.98
CA ASP A 142 -5.98 6.32 -6.01
C ASP A 142 -5.48 4.96 -6.51
N ILE A 143 -6.23 3.91 -6.23
CA ILE A 143 -5.88 2.54 -6.61
C ILE A 143 -6.79 2.09 -7.74
N THR A 144 -6.20 1.70 -8.87
CA THR A 144 -6.94 1.15 -10.01
C THR A 144 -6.35 -0.18 -10.45
N GLN A 145 -7.15 -1.23 -10.42
CA GLN A 145 -6.80 -2.51 -11.02
C GLN A 145 -7.58 -2.70 -12.32
N ASN A 146 -6.84 -2.77 -13.44
CA ASN A 146 -7.43 -2.95 -14.78
C ASN A 146 -7.39 -4.40 -15.25
N SER A 147 -6.38 -5.17 -14.85
CA SER A 147 -6.17 -6.58 -15.18
C SER A 147 -5.18 -7.20 -14.19
N GLY A 148 -4.71 -8.41 -14.45
CA GLY A 148 -3.74 -9.11 -13.63
C GLY A 148 -4.35 -9.88 -12.48
N THR A 149 -3.51 -10.63 -11.79
CA THR A 149 -3.88 -11.39 -10.59
C THR A 149 -3.16 -10.83 -9.38
N VAL A 150 -3.91 -10.45 -8.36
CA VAL A 150 -3.39 -9.94 -7.09
C VAL A 150 -3.86 -10.82 -5.95
N MET A 151 -2.91 -11.31 -5.17
CA MET A 151 -3.15 -12.08 -3.95
C MET A 151 -2.51 -11.35 -2.78
N VAL A 152 -3.28 -11.10 -1.73
CA VAL A 152 -2.85 -10.37 -0.54
C VAL A 152 -3.09 -11.19 0.71
N THR A 153 -2.08 -11.24 1.58
CA THR A 153 -2.21 -11.68 2.97
C THR A 153 -1.62 -10.60 3.86
N SER A 154 -2.49 -9.95 4.65
CA SER A 154 -2.13 -8.83 5.52
C SER A 154 -2.57 -9.06 6.96
N SER A 155 -1.85 -8.45 7.89
CA SER A 155 -2.18 -8.45 9.33
C SER A 155 -3.05 -7.27 9.74
N ASP A 156 -3.21 -6.29 8.86
CA ASP A 156 -4.16 -5.20 8.89
C ASP A 156 -4.93 -5.18 7.56
N ASP A 157 -5.07 -4.05 6.89
CA ASP A 157 -5.92 -3.92 5.72
C ASP A 157 -5.35 -4.62 4.46
N GLY A 158 -6.25 -5.16 3.65
CA GLY A 158 -5.85 -5.79 2.39
C GLY A 158 -5.48 -4.77 1.33
N TYR A 159 -6.38 -3.86 1.04
CA TYR A 159 -6.17 -2.66 0.23
C TYR A 159 -6.58 -1.45 1.06
N ASN A 160 -5.75 -0.42 1.05
CA ASN A 160 -6.00 0.82 1.76
C ASN A 160 -5.85 2.02 0.81
N ALA A 161 -6.98 2.63 0.43
CA ALA A 161 -7.00 3.89 -0.31
C ALA A 161 -7.17 5.06 0.67
N ALA A 162 -6.23 5.18 1.60
CA ALA A 162 -6.21 6.24 2.60
C ALA A 162 -5.45 7.47 2.13
N GLY A 163 -4.51 7.28 1.24
CA GLY A 163 -3.63 8.31 0.72
C GLY A 163 -2.73 8.86 1.80
N GLY A 164 -1.55 8.39 1.89
CA GLY A 164 -0.65 8.88 2.89
C GLY A 164 0.74 9.08 2.33
N SER A 165 1.44 10.00 2.89
CA SER A 165 2.87 9.91 2.96
C SER A 165 3.16 9.06 4.17
N ASP A 166 3.77 7.92 3.96
CA ASP A 166 4.41 7.16 5.01
C ASP A 166 5.28 8.11 5.86
N SER A 167 4.93 8.29 7.12
CA SER A 167 5.70 9.14 8.02
C SER A 167 7.00 8.51 8.48
N SER A 168 7.39 7.38 7.88
CA SER A 168 8.66 6.72 8.09
C SER A 168 9.82 7.54 7.53
N GLY A 169 10.31 8.45 8.30
CA GLY A 169 11.55 9.17 7.97
C GLY A 169 11.64 10.64 8.32
N ASN A 170 10.60 11.27 8.84
CA ASN A 170 10.70 12.67 9.22
C ASN A 170 10.43 12.90 10.72
N ASN A 171 11.39 12.46 11.55
CA ASN A 171 11.47 12.87 12.96
C ASN A 171 11.86 14.35 13.05
N ASN A 172 10.98 15.27 12.68
CA ASN A 172 11.12 16.64 13.12
C ASN A 172 9.79 17.35 13.21
N ASN A 173 9.42 17.51 14.44
CA ASN A 173 8.66 18.61 14.98
C ASN A 173 7.30 18.26 15.56
N GLY A 174 7.32 18.16 16.90
CA GLY A 174 6.13 18.13 17.71
C GLY A 174 5.19 19.30 17.45
N GLY A 175 4.02 18.97 16.98
CA GLY A 175 2.86 19.83 17.00
C GLY A 175 1.76 19.14 17.79
N TRP A 176 1.41 19.68 18.94
CA TRP A 176 0.28 19.22 19.75
C TRP A 176 -1.02 19.53 19.00
N GLY A 177 -1.61 18.52 18.38
CA GLY A 177 -2.91 18.57 17.72
C GLY A 177 -3.86 17.56 18.36
N GLN A 178 -4.94 18.06 18.86
CA GLN A 178 -5.96 17.47 19.72
C GLN A 178 -6.75 16.36 19.00
N GLY A 179 -6.97 15.25 19.70
CA GLY A 179 -7.56 14.01 19.24
C GLY A 179 -8.96 14.12 18.63
N GLY A 180 -9.16 13.29 17.61
CA GLY A 180 -10.44 12.87 17.09
C GLY A 180 -10.50 11.34 17.16
N TRP A 181 -11.60 10.82 17.62
CA TRP A 181 -11.87 9.41 17.78
C TRP A 181 -12.13 8.75 16.41
N GLY A 182 -11.43 7.68 16.13
CA GLY A 182 -11.79 6.69 15.14
C GLY A 182 -11.18 6.93 13.75
N GLY A 183 -10.23 6.14 13.40
CA GLY A 183 -9.66 5.99 12.08
C GLY A 183 -8.24 5.47 12.20
N HIS A 184 -8.07 4.18 12.03
CA HIS A 184 -6.77 3.58 11.77
C HIS A 184 -6.43 3.88 10.32
N GLY A 185 -5.71 4.95 10.08
CA GLY A 185 -5.28 5.32 8.75
C GLY A 185 -4.16 6.32 8.85
N GLY A 186 -3.04 6.02 8.27
CA GLY A 186 -1.94 6.95 8.12
C GLY A 186 -2.39 8.22 7.39
N GLY A 187 -1.78 9.35 7.71
CA GLY A 187 -1.72 10.53 6.87
C GLY A 187 -3.01 11.27 6.55
N ASN A 188 -3.14 12.34 7.18
CA ASN A 188 -4.02 13.48 7.10
C ASN A 188 -4.43 13.93 5.67
N SER A 189 -5.31 13.21 5.02
CA SER A 189 -6.05 13.65 3.84
C SER A 189 -7.46 13.06 3.78
N SER A 190 -8.19 13.10 4.86
CA SER A 190 -9.60 12.71 4.91
C SER A 190 -10.51 13.74 4.24
N ASN A 191 -10.26 14.06 2.96
CA ASN A 191 -11.20 14.87 2.19
C ASN A 191 -12.23 14.03 1.41
N GLY A 192 -12.16 12.67 1.52
CA GLY A 192 -13.09 11.77 0.85
C GLY A 192 -12.93 11.72 -0.67
N SER A 193 -11.77 12.10 -1.19
CA SER A 193 -11.51 12.11 -2.64
C SER A 193 -10.74 10.90 -3.15
N GLN A 194 -10.29 10.03 -2.25
CA GLN A 194 -9.58 8.80 -2.61
C GLN A 194 -10.49 7.86 -3.39
N THR A 195 -9.90 7.06 -4.25
CA THR A 195 -10.66 6.11 -5.06
C THR A 195 -10.01 4.73 -5.10
N MET A 196 -10.85 3.70 -5.05
CA MET A 196 -10.45 2.33 -5.31
C MET A 196 -11.33 1.76 -6.42
N THR A 197 -10.72 1.36 -7.54
CA THR A 197 -11.45 0.97 -8.74
C THR A 197 -10.97 -0.37 -9.27
N PHE A 198 -11.89 -1.32 -9.43
CA PHE A 198 -11.65 -2.62 -10.04
C PHE A 198 -12.36 -2.67 -11.40
N ASN A 199 -11.58 -2.67 -12.48
CA ASN A 199 -12.06 -2.75 -13.86
C ASN A 199 -11.91 -4.16 -14.45
N GLY A 200 -11.05 -5.00 -13.88
CA GLY A 200 -10.78 -6.35 -14.38
C GLY A 200 -9.77 -7.10 -13.51
N GLY A 201 -9.41 -8.31 -13.95
CA GLY A 201 -8.46 -9.17 -13.27
C GLY A 201 -9.05 -9.97 -12.10
N TYR A 202 -8.16 -10.61 -11.35
CA TYR A 202 -8.49 -11.40 -10.16
C TYR A 202 -7.83 -10.79 -8.94
N THR A 203 -8.62 -10.56 -7.90
CA THR A 203 -8.17 -10.08 -6.60
C THR A 203 -8.61 -11.05 -5.52
N TYR A 204 -7.65 -11.54 -4.75
CA TYR A 204 -7.91 -12.33 -3.56
C TYR A 204 -7.26 -11.66 -2.36
N VAL A 205 -8.05 -11.33 -1.35
CA VAL A 205 -7.61 -10.68 -0.12
C VAL A 205 -7.89 -11.58 1.07
N ASN A 206 -6.88 -11.76 1.91
CA ASN A 206 -6.99 -12.35 3.24
C ASN A 206 -6.40 -11.36 4.24
N ALA A 207 -7.25 -10.57 4.88
CA ALA A 207 -6.89 -9.46 5.77
C ALA A 207 -7.38 -9.70 7.19
N ALA A 208 -6.65 -9.21 8.18
CA ALA A 208 -7.11 -9.19 9.56
C ALA A 208 -7.74 -7.84 9.93
N GLY A 209 -7.37 -6.76 9.26
CA GLY A 209 -8.06 -5.46 9.23
C GLY A 209 -9.25 -5.47 8.28
N ASP A 210 -9.54 -4.35 7.61
CA ASP A 210 -10.52 -4.29 6.56
C ASP A 210 -10.01 -4.97 5.28
N GLY A 211 -10.91 -5.63 4.56
CA GLY A 211 -10.51 -6.27 3.31
C GLY A 211 -10.15 -5.25 2.24
N LEU A 212 -11.04 -4.33 1.99
CA LEU A 212 -10.85 -3.15 1.15
C LEU A 212 -11.30 -1.94 1.94
N ASP A 213 -10.36 -1.07 2.33
CA ASP A 213 -10.63 0.22 2.98
C ASP A 213 -10.37 1.37 2.03
N SER A 214 -11.28 2.32 1.97
CA SER A 214 -11.10 3.55 1.20
C SER A 214 -11.66 4.74 1.96
N ASN A 215 -10.84 5.75 2.18
CA ASN A 215 -11.33 7.05 2.70
C ASN A 215 -12.25 7.78 1.71
N GLY A 216 -12.46 7.23 0.52
CA GLY A 216 -13.32 7.75 -0.53
C GLY A 216 -14.25 6.68 -1.10
N ASN A 217 -14.31 6.58 -2.42
CA ASN A 217 -15.23 5.69 -3.10
C ASN A 217 -14.58 4.36 -3.50
N ILE A 218 -15.37 3.28 -3.49
CA ILE A 218 -15.00 1.99 -4.07
C ILE A 218 -15.90 1.70 -5.27
N SER A 219 -15.31 1.31 -6.40
CA SER A 219 -16.03 1.01 -7.65
C SER A 219 -15.66 -0.35 -8.21
N PHE A 220 -16.65 -1.20 -8.39
CA PHE A 220 -16.51 -2.49 -9.08
C PHE A 220 -17.14 -2.40 -10.46
N ASN A 221 -16.30 -2.34 -11.50
CA ASN A 221 -16.72 -2.25 -12.90
C ASN A 221 -16.54 -3.57 -13.65
N GLY A 222 -15.68 -4.47 -13.14
CA GLY A 222 -15.37 -5.76 -13.75
C GLY A 222 -14.45 -6.61 -12.86
N GLY A 223 -14.01 -7.75 -13.39
CA GLY A 223 -13.11 -8.66 -12.70
C GLY A 223 -13.75 -9.53 -11.62
N TYR A 224 -12.90 -10.14 -10.81
CA TYR A 224 -13.31 -11.02 -9.71
C TYR A 224 -12.57 -10.59 -8.45
N VAL A 225 -13.32 -10.23 -7.41
CA VAL A 225 -12.77 -9.76 -6.13
C VAL A 225 -13.30 -10.66 -5.03
N PHE A 226 -12.40 -11.37 -4.36
CA PHE A 226 -12.71 -12.26 -3.25
C PHE A 226 -12.03 -11.74 -2.00
N VAL A 227 -12.81 -11.43 -0.98
CA VAL A 227 -12.32 -10.91 0.28
C VAL A 227 -12.63 -11.87 1.41
N SER A 228 -11.59 -12.27 2.13
CA SER A 228 -11.66 -12.99 3.41
C SER A 228 -11.13 -12.09 4.50
N GLN A 229 -12.02 -11.51 5.28
CA GLN A 229 -11.67 -10.67 6.42
C GLN A 229 -11.83 -11.50 7.71
N THR A 230 -10.81 -11.51 8.57
CA THR A 230 -10.72 -12.44 9.71
C THR A 230 -10.65 -11.75 11.07
N GLY A 231 -10.35 -10.47 11.14
CA GLY A 231 -10.27 -9.71 12.39
C GLY A 231 -11.63 -9.30 12.93
N GLY A 232 -11.68 -8.96 14.20
CA GLY A 232 -12.90 -8.47 14.84
C GLY A 232 -13.01 -6.95 14.80
N GLY A 233 -14.18 -6.44 14.45
CA GLY A 233 -14.45 -5.00 14.44
C GLY A 233 -14.30 -4.30 13.09
N ASN A 234 -13.73 -4.99 12.11
CA ASN A 234 -13.51 -4.52 10.75
C ASN A 234 -14.48 -5.23 9.78
N GLY A 235 -14.51 -4.81 8.52
CA GLY A 235 -15.40 -5.33 7.49
C GLY A 235 -14.68 -5.83 6.24
N PRO A 236 -15.33 -6.62 5.39
CA PRO A 236 -14.74 -6.97 4.10
C PRO A 236 -14.60 -5.76 3.16
N LEU A 237 -15.47 -4.78 3.28
CA LEU A 237 -15.48 -3.55 2.50
C LEU A 237 -15.82 -2.38 3.42
N ASP A 238 -14.98 -1.36 3.44
CA ASP A 238 -15.25 -0.08 4.08
C ASP A 238 -15.02 1.08 3.12
N CYS A 239 -15.82 2.11 3.20
CA CYS A 239 -15.66 3.32 2.41
C CYS A 239 -15.93 4.56 3.26
N GLY A 240 -15.30 5.68 2.92
CA GLY A 240 -15.30 6.90 3.72
C GLY A 240 -16.68 7.39 4.19
N ASP A 241 -16.71 7.98 5.37
CA ASP A 241 -17.91 8.26 6.20
C ASP A 241 -18.91 9.28 5.63
N SER A 242 -18.54 10.11 4.67
CA SER A 242 -19.36 11.25 4.27
C SER A 242 -19.51 11.36 2.77
N ASN A 243 -20.70 11.07 2.25
CA ASN A 243 -21.06 11.18 0.83
C ASN A 243 -20.27 10.23 -0.11
N ASN A 244 -19.53 9.28 0.43
CA ASN A 244 -18.84 8.26 -0.33
C ASN A 244 -19.73 7.03 -0.55
N SER A 245 -19.37 6.21 -1.51
CA SER A 245 -20.21 5.09 -1.93
C SER A 245 -19.38 3.92 -2.43
N ILE A 246 -19.94 2.73 -2.23
CA ILE A 246 -19.52 1.53 -2.93
C ILE A 246 -20.47 1.35 -4.12
N THR A 247 -19.91 1.32 -5.33
CA THR A 247 -20.67 1.16 -6.56
C THR A 247 -20.33 -0.17 -7.24
N TYR A 248 -21.35 -0.83 -7.78
CA TYR A 248 -21.20 -2.08 -8.50
C TYR A 248 -21.87 -1.97 -9.86
N SER A 249 -21.08 -2.05 -10.93
CA SER A 249 -21.56 -2.03 -12.32
C SER A 249 -21.20 -3.28 -13.11
N GLY A 250 -20.32 -4.13 -12.60
CA GLY A 250 -19.91 -5.38 -13.23
C GLY A 250 -18.93 -6.20 -12.41
N GLY A 251 -18.61 -7.40 -12.89
CA GLY A 251 -17.69 -8.33 -12.22
C GLY A 251 -18.37 -9.26 -11.21
N THR A 252 -17.58 -9.77 -10.29
CA THR A 252 -18.02 -10.62 -9.15
C THR A 252 -17.28 -10.16 -7.90
N VAL A 253 -18.03 -9.93 -6.83
CA VAL A 253 -17.49 -9.55 -5.52
C VAL A 253 -17.98 -10.52 -4.47
#